data_b3c089eee105e8c3165e24f94b1e12f0
#
_entry.id   b3c089eee105e8c3165e24f94b1e12f0
#
_cell.length_a   1.000
_cell.length_b   1.000
_cell.length_c   1.000
_cell.angle_alpha   90.00
_cell.angle_beta   90.00
_cell.angle_gamma   90.00
#
_symmetry.space_group_name_H-M   'P 1'
#
loop_
_entity.id
_entity.type
_entity.pdbx_description
1 polymer ?
#
loop_
_entity_poly.entity_id
_entity_poly.type
_entity_poly.pdbx_seq_one_letter_code
_entity_poly.pdbx_strand_id
1 'polypeptide(L)'
;MNSKHGDQPYDFYEETRKYPRVHINLPITIYLDNKRYITASIYDISPDGLQVRCTRATAEALNPRGQRIKYEDNIVVNTKFTVPIDDEQHVVAVSCQIYYFVILPNVEGEDIAFGLKFKKFEGQSIRYIGDLIENELEPTIV
;
A
#
# COMPACT_ATOMS: atom_id res chain seq x y z
N MET A 1 -7.50 7.20 30.15
CA MET A 1 -6.97 6.91 29.70
C MET A 1 -6.20 6.98 29.34
N ASN A 2 -6.01 6.75 29.20
CA ASN A 2 -5.42 6.74 28.86
C ASN A 2 -4.83 6.69 28.21
N SER A 3 -5.08 6.79 28.54
CA SER A 3 -4.26 7.18 27.61
C SER A 3 -3.03 6.50 27.28
N LYS A 4 -2.77 5.51 27.73
CA LYS A 4 -1.51 4.84 27.49
C LYS A 4 -1.32 4.48 26.02
N HIS A 5 -2.36 4.25 25.31
CA HIS A 5 -2.28 3.99 23.87
C HIS A 5 -2.06 5.25 23.09
N GLY A 6 -2.44 6.36 23.65
CA GLY A 6 -2.21 7.61 22.99
C GLY A 6 -0.75 7.93 22.82
N ASP A 7 0.09 7.34 23.65
CA ASP A 7 1.52 7.60 23.58
C ASP A 7 2.16 7.02 22.35
N GLN A 8 1.58 5.96 21.81
CA GLN A 8 2.15 5.22 20.71
C GLN A 8 1.12 5.04 19.60
N PRO A 9 0.92 6.07 18.77
CA PRO A 9 -0.07 5.95 17.69
C PRO A 9 0.17 4.73 16.80
N TYR A 10 1.44 4.39 16.60
CA TYR A 10 1.78 3.22 15.82
C TYR A 10 1.23 1.95 16.48
N ASP A 11 1.43 1.80 17.77
CA ASP A 11 0.95 0.63 18.51
C ASP A 11 -0.56 0.58 18.51
N PHE A 12 -1.20 1.74 18.60
CA PHE A 12 -2.64 1.80 18.56
C PHE A 12 -3.17 1.23 17.24
N TYR A 13 -2.54 1.62 16.14
CA TYR A 13 -2.94 1.10 14.84
C TYR A 13 -2.75 -0.39 14.75
N GLU A 14 -1.67 -0.91 15.30
CA GLU A 14 -1.44 -2.34 15.30
C GLU A 14 -2.56 -3.08 16.03
N GLU A 15 -2.98 -2.55 17.14
CA GLU A 15 -4.02 -3.19 17.94
C GLU A 15 -5.39 -3.13 17.29
N THR A 16 -5.67 -2.07 16.55
CA THR A 16 -6.98 -1.91 15.93
C THR A 16 -7.07 -2.44 14.52
N ARG A 17 -5.97 -2.95 14.00
CA ARG A 17 -5.94 -3.46 12.64
C ARG A 17 -6.82 -4.68 12.52
N LYS A 18 -7.77 -4.62 11.61
CA LYS A 18 -8.73 -5.69 11.43
C LYS A 18 -8.12 -6.92 10.79
N TYR A 19 -7.17 -6.72 9.86
CA TYR A 19 -6.54 -7.81 9.12
C TYR A 19 -5.04 -7.73 9.26
N PRO A 20 -4.37 -8.88 9.23
CA PRO A 20 -2.91 -8.88 9.29
C PRO A 20 -2.32 -8.26 8.03
N ARG A 21 -1.16 -7.64 8.18
CA ARG A 21 -0.39 -7.13 7.08
C ARG A 21 0.76 -8.08 6.79
N VAL A 22 1.01 -8.27 5.52
CA VAL A 22 2.08 -9.14 5.08
C VAL A 22 3.13 -8.29 4.38
N HIS A 23 4.37 -8.41 4.81
CA HIS A 23 5.46 -7.69 4.19
C HIS A 23 5.80 -8.36 2.85
N ILE A 24 5.77 -7.58 1.79
CA ILE A 24 6.17 -8.05 0.47
C ILE A 24 7.01 -6.96 -0.18
N ASN A 25 7.66 -7.31 -1.27
CA ASN A 25 8.48 -6.34 -1.97
C ASN A 25 8.23 -6.52 -3.46
N LEU A 26 7.19 -5.86 -3.94
CA LEU A 26 6.78 -5.96 -5.33
C LEU A 26 6.67 -4.57 -5.93
N PRO A 27 7.04 -4.41 -7.19
CA PRO A 27 6.81 -3.13 -7.86
C PRO A 27 5.33 -2.91 -8.12
N ILE A 28 4.93 -1.65 -8.09
CA ILE A 28 3.55 -1.26 -8.38
C ILE A 28 3.57 -0.06 -9.31
N THR A 29 2.68 -0.05 -10.28
CA THR A 29 2.46 1.09 -11.14
C THR A 29 1.23 1.83 -10.68
N ILE A 30 1.38 3.13 -10.48
CA ILE A 30 0.29 3.99 -10.03
C ILE A 30 0.03 5.00 -11.14
N TYR A 31 -1.18 4.99 -11.67
CA TYR A 31 -1.56 5.84 -12.79
C TYR A 31 -2.10 7.16 -12.28
N LEU A 32 -1.45 8.24 -12.68
CA LEU A 32 -1.87 9.59 -12.30
C LEU A 32 -2.99 10.07 -13.20
N ASP A 33 -2.90 9.69 -14.49
CA ASP A 33 -3.95 9.93 -15.47
C ASP A 33 -3.71 8.97 -16.63
N ASN A 34 -4.35 9.20 -17.76
CA ASN A 34 -4.28 8.27 -18.90
C ASN A 34 -2.89 8.17 -19.50
N LYS A 35 -2.02 9.16 -19.27
CA LYS A 35 -0.73 9.24 -19.93
C LYS A 35 0.45 9.18 -18.97
N ARG A 36 0.21 9.41 -17.67
CA ARG A 36 1.32 9.50 -16.72
C ARG A 36 1.15 8.46 -15.62
N TYR A 37 2.26 7.88 -15.25
CA TYR A 37 2.27 6.94 -14.14
C TYR A 37 3.59 7.05 -13.40
N ILE A 38 3.60 6.52 -12.20
CA ILE A 38 4.82 6.38 -11.41
C ILE A 38 4.98 4.91 -11.03
N THR A 39 6.20 4.53 -10.73
CA THR A 39 6.51 3.19 -10.23
C THR A 39 7.04 3.33 -8.82
N ALA A 40 6.55 2.48 -7.94
CA ALA A 40 6.93 2.47 -6.53
C ALA A 40 7.05 1.04 -6.08
N SER A 41 7.28 0.83 -4.79
CA SER A 41 7.42 -0.50 -4.21
C SER A 41 6.33 -0.73 -3.18
N ILE A 42 5.69 -1.89 -3.24
CA ILE A 42 4.76 -2.29 -2.19
C ILE A 42 5.58 -2.78 -1.01
N TYR A 43 5.37 -2.18 0.15
CA TYR A 43 6.07 -2.58 1.36
C TYR A 43 5.29 -3.63 2.14
N ASP A 44 3.98 -3.43 2.29
CA ASP A 44 3.13 -4.45 2.88
C ASP A 44 1.74 -4.39 2.28
N ILE A 45 0.99 -5.46 2.46
CA ILE A 45 -0.34 -5.60 1.89
C ILE A 45 -1.24 -6.31 2.89
N SER A 46 -2.51 -5.92 2.91
CA SER A 46 -3.57 -6.59 3.67
C SER A 46 -4.80 -6.66 2.79
N PRO A 47 -5.87 -7.32 3.22
CA PRO A 47 -7.12 -7.31 2.43
C PRO A 47 -7.71 -5.92 2.24
N ASP A 48 -7.36 -4.95 3.06
CA ASP A 48 -7.90 -3.59 2.99
C ASP A 48 -7.10 -2.65 2.11
N GLY A 49 -5.80 -2.89 1.95
CA GLY A 49 -4.96 -1.96 1.22
C GLY A 49 -3.50 -2.28 1.32
N LEU A 50 -2.68 -1.31 0.94
CA LEU A 50 -1.24 -1.50 0.95
C LEU A 50 -0.52 -0.25 1.43
N GLN A 51 0.71 -0.47 1.90
CA GLN A 51 1.65 0.63 2.09
C GLN A 51 2.66 0.58 0.97
N VAL A 52 2.91 1.73 0.39
CA VAL A 52 3.81 1.88 -0.75
C VAL A 52 4.97 2.77 -0.32
N ARG A 53 6.14 2.47 -0.83
CA ARG A 53 7.35 3.25 -0.59
C ARG A 53 7.92 3.74 -1.89
N CYS A 54 8.46 4.96 -1.89
CA CYS A 54 9.09 5.52 -3.08
C CYS A 54 10.07 6.62 -2.70
N THR A 55 10.81 7.11 -3.70
CA THR A 55 11.72 8.22 -3.52
C THR A 55 10.94 9.54 -3.48
N ARG A 56 11.59 10.59 -3.00
CA ARG A 56 10.98 11.92 -3.02
C ARG A 56 10.69 12.38 -4.43
N ALA A 57 11.59 12.09 -5.36
CA ALA A 57 11.38 12.49 -6.74
C ALA A 57 10.13 11.86 -7.32
N THR A 58 9.91 10.58 -7.04
CA THR A 58 8.71 9.88 -7.48
C THR A 58 7.47 10.46 -6.81
N ALA A 59 7.57 10.72 -5.52
CA ALA A 59 6.43 11.23 -4.75
C ALA A 59 5.99 12.61 -5.24
N GLU A 60 6.92 13.42 -5.74
CA GLU A 60 6.59 14.74 -6.25
C GLU A 60 5.64 14.69 -7.44
N ALA A 61 5.71 13.63 -8.24
CA ALA A 61 4.78 13.47 -9.34
C ALA A 61 3.35 13.25 -8.84
N LEU A 62 3.22 12.57 -7.71
CA LEU A 62 1.91 12.30 -7.11
C LEU A 62 1.41 13.47 -6.27
N ASN A 63 2.32 14.16 -5.61
CA ASN A 63 1.99 15.24 -4.68
C ASN A 63 2.96 16.41 -4.91
N PRO A 64 2.82 17.14 -6.04
CA PRO A 64 3.83 18.14 -6.44
C PRO A 64 4.02 19.26 -5.45
N ARG A 65 2.99 19.59 -4.67
CA ARG A 65 3.07 20.70 -3.73
C ARG A 65 3.51 20.24 -2.35
N GLY A 66 3.75 18.95 -2.15
CA GLY A 66 4.13 18.45 -0.85
C GLY A 66 3.10 18.67 0.22
N GLN A 67 1.84 18.74 -0.16
CA GLN A 67 0.76 19.00 0.78
C GLN A 67 0.48 17.77 1.61
N ARG A 68 -0.01 18.01 2.82
CA ARG A 68 -0.46 16.94 3.68
C ARG A 68 -1.73 16.33 3.07
N ILE A 69 -1.70 15.02 2.87
CA ILE A 69 -2.84 14.32 2.32
C ILE A 69 -3.58 13.61 3.44
N LYS A 70 -4.89 13.81 3.49
CA LYS A 70 -5.77 13.18 4.45
C LYS A 70 -6.77 12.32 3.71
N TYR A 71 -7.35 11.39 4.42
CA TYR A 71 -8.38 10.53 3.84
C TYR A 71 -9.53 11.35 3.24
N GLU A 72 -9.89 12.44 3.92
CA GLU A 72 -10.99 13.30 3.48
C GLU A 72 -10.74 13.97 2.14
N ASP A 73 -9.49 14.04 1.71
CA ASP A 73 -9.17 14.63 0.40
C ASP A 73 -9.66 13.76 -0.74
N ASN A 74 -9.96 12.51 -0.46
CA ASN A 74 -10.61 11.60 -1.41
C ASN A 74 -9.86 11.48 -2.73
N ILE A 75 -8.55 11.30 -2.64
CA ILE A 75 -7.70 11.17 -3.82
C ILE A 75 -7.66 9.71 -4.23
N VAL A 76 -8.16 9.41 -5.41
CA VAL A 76 -8.24 8.04 -5.93
C VAL A 76 -7.28 7.88 -7.09
N VAL A 77 -6.54 6.79 -7.09
CA VAL A 77 -5.60 6.46 -8.16
C VAL A 77 -5.84 5.02 -8.59
N ASN A 78 -5.55 4.74 -9.84
CA ASN A 78 -5.61 3.37 -10.36
C ASN A 78 -4.24 2.74 -10.24
N THR A 79 -4.20 1.48 -9.85
CA THR A 79 -2.93 0.78 -9.65
C THR A 79 -2.94 -0.55 -10.36
N LYS A 80 -1.74 -1.01 -10.72
CA LYS A 80 -1.53 -2.36 -11.24
C LYS A 80 -0.24 -2.91 -10.67
N PHE A 81 -0.26 -4.17 -10.32
CA PHE A 81 0.93 -4.90 -9.92
C PHE A 81 0.73 -6.39 -10.22
N THR A 82 1.83 -7.11 -10.25
CA THR A 82 1.79 -8.52 -10.57
C THR A 82 2.16 -9.31 -9.34
N VAL A 83 1.36 -10.32 -9.03
CA VAL A 83 1.61 -11.16 -7.86
C VAL A 83 1.93 -12.58 -8.29
N PRO A 84 2.94 -13.21 -7.67
CA PRO A 84 3.26 -14.61 -7.94
C PRO A 84 2.38 -15.51 -7.06
N ILE A 85 1.67 -16.43 -7.68
CA ILE A 85 0.86 -17.39 -6.97
C ILE A 85 1.10 -18.74 -7.64
N ASP A 86 1.67 -19.70 -6.90
CA ASP A 86 1.89 -21.06 -7.38
C ASP A 86 2.62 -21.09 -8.73
N ASP A 87 3.73 -20.33 -8.81
CA ASP A 87 4.58 -20.27 -9.99
C ASP A 87 3.96 -19.57 -11.19
N GLU A 88 2.80 -18.96 -11.01
CA GLU A 88 2.18 -18.17 -12.06
C GLU A 88 2.11 -16.71 -11.65
N GLN A 89 2.18 -15.85 -12.65
CA GLN A 89 2.11 -14.41 -12.42
C GLN A 89 0.71 -13.92 -12.76
N HIS A 90 0.09 -13.21 -11.82
CA HIS A 90 -1.27 -12.70 -12.02
C HIS A 90 -1.27 -11.19 -11.86
N VAL A 91 -1.91 -10.50 -12.80
CA VAL A 91 -2.00 -9.05 -12.75
C VAL A 91 -3.17 -8.67 -11.85
N VAL A 92 -2.90 -7.79 -10.91
CA VAL A 92 -3.91 -7.19 -10.04
C VAL A 92 -4.12 -5.75 -10.50
N ALA A 93 -5.37 -5.37 -10.71
CA ALA A 93 -5.72 -4.00 -11.05
C ALA A 93 -6.79 -3.54 -10.06
N VAL A 94 -6.53 -2.44 -9.39
CA VAL A 94 -7.42 -1.97 -8.34
C VAL A 94 -7.33 -0.46 -8.21
N SER A 95 -8.49 0.19 -8.03
CA SER A 95 -8.54 1.61 -7.69
C SER A 95 -8.36 1.75 -6.19
N CYS A 96 -7.53 2.69 -5.80
CA CYS A 96 -7.20 2.90 -4.40
C CYS A 96 -7.38 4.35 -4.02
N GLN A 97 -7.71 4.57 -2.76
CA GLN A 97 -7.75 5.91 -2.19
C GLN A 97 -6.52 6.12 -1.33
N ILE A 98 -5.85 7.25 -1.53
CA ILE A 98 -4.69 7.61 -0.71
C ILE A 98 -5.22 8.12 0.62
N TYR A 99 -4.76 7.55 1.72
CA TYR A 99 -5.25 7.98 3.03
C TYR A 99 -4.15 8.49 3.94
N TYR A 100 -2.89 8.31 3.61
CA TYR A 100 -1.81 9.02 4.30
C TYR A 100 -0.59 9.11 3.41
N PHE A 101 0.28 10.04 3.77
CA PHE A 101 1.49 10.33 3.01
C PHE A 101 2.50 10.86 4.02
N VAL A 102 3.59 10.15 4.25
CA VAL A 102 4.55 10.52 5.29
C VAL A 102 5.97 10.42 4.81
N ILE A 103 6.84 11.21 5.41
CA ILE A 103 8.27 11.14 5.20
C ILE A 103 8.84 10.23 6.27
N LEU A 104 9.64 9.27 5.86
CA LEU A 104 10.28 8.33 6.76
C LEU A 104 11.69 8.82 7.05
N PRO A 105 11.98 9.22 8.29
CA PRO A 105 13.33 9.64 8.62
C PRO A 105 14.26 8.44 8.64
N ASN A 106 15.52 8.68 8.29
CA ASN A 106 16.57 7.67 8.39
C ASN A 106 16.42 6.47 7.48
N VAL A 107 15.62 6.62 6.40
CA VAL A 107 15.53 5.59 5.38
C VAL A 107 16.09 6.15 4.10
N GLU A 108 17.16 5.56 3.61
CA GLU A 108 17.79 6.01 2.38
C GLU A 108 17.03 5.48 1.18
N GLY A 109 16.92 6.32 0.16
CA GLY A 109 16.30 5.93 -1.10
C GLY A 109 14.80 6.08 -1.07
N GLU A 110 14.12 5.13 -0.50
CA GLU A 110 12.65 5.13 -0.47
C GLU A 110 12.14 5.70 0.84
N ASP A 111 12.33 7.01 1.00
CA ASP A 111 12.01 7.68 2.25
C ASP A 111 10.60 8.26 2.32
N ILE A 112 9.77 7.98 1.33
CA ILE A 112 8.36 8.39 1.34
C ILE A 112 7.50 7.15 1.42
N ALA A 113 6.53 7.17 2.34
CA ALA A 113 5.54 6.11 2.44
C ALA A 113 4.15 6.69 2.29
N PHE A 114 3.28 5.96 1.60
CA PHE A 114 1.87 6.33 1.58
C PHE A 114 1.01 5.09 1.62
N GLY A 115 -0.16 5.27 2.22
CA GLY A 115 -1.13 4.19 2.37
C GLY A 115 -2.22 4.30 1.33
N LEU A 116 -2.54 3.16 0.74
CA LEU A 116 -3.58 3.05 -0.27
C LEU A 116 -4.65 2.09 0.26
N LYS A 117 -5.88 2.55 0.25
CA LYS A 117 -7.01 1.71 0.64
C LYS A 117 -7.73 1.26 -0.62
N PHE A 118 -7.98 -0.05 -0.72
CA PHE A 118 -8.65 -0.60 -1.88
C PHE A 118 -10.08 -0.08 -1.96
N LYS A 119 -10.51 0.34 -3.16
CA LYS A 119 -11.86 0.83 -3.37
C LYS A 119 -12.62 -0.01 -4.38
N LYS A 120 -11.99 -0.35 -5.49
CA LYS A 120 -12.68 -1.11 -6.53
C LYS A 120 -11.69 -2.02 -7.24
N PHE A 121 -11.99 -3.30 -7.26
CA PHE A 121 -11.15 -4.30 -7.91
C PHE A 121 -11.66 -4.58 -9.31
N GLU A 122 -10.73 -4.87 -10.23
CA GLU A 122 -11.08 -5.31 -11.57
C GLU A 122 -10.89 -6.80 -11.67
N GLY A 123 -11.82 -7.46 -12.37
CA GLY A 123 -11.72 -8.88 -12.65
C GLY A 123 -11.57 -9.70 -11.39
N GLN A 124 -10.57 -10.55 -11.38
CA GLN A 124 -10.30 -11.45 -10.26
C GLN A 124 -9.26 -10.91 -9.29
N SER A 125 -8.98 -9.63 -9.35
CA SER A 125 -7.93 -9.02 -8.54
C SER A 125 -8.09 -9.26 -7.06
N ILE A 126 -9.33 -9.16 -6.54
CA ILE A 126 -9.56 -9.39 -5.11
C ILE A 126 -9.17 -10.80 -4.70
N ARG A 127 -9.43 -11.77 -5.55
CA ARG A 127 -9.07 -13.15 -5.28
C ARG A 127 -7.56 -13.34 -5.27
N TYR A 128 -6.86 -12.72 -6.22
CA TYR A 128 -5.41 -12.82 -6.27
C TYR A 128 -4.76 -12.22 -5.05
N ILE A 129 -5.29 -11.10 -4.56
CA ILE A 129 -4.76 -10.50 -3.33
C ILE A 129 -5.00 -11.43 -2.14
N GLY A 130 -6.18 -12.02 -2.05
CA GLY A 130 -6.49 -12.97 -1.00
C GLY A 130 -5.54 -14.17 -1.02
N ASP A 131 -5.32 -14.72 -2.20
CA ASP A 131 -4.43 -15.87 -2.35
C ASP A 131 -3.00 -15.52 -1.98
N LEU A 132 -2.54 -14.35 -2.38
CA LEU A 132 -1.19 -13.90 -2.05
C LEU A 132 -1.01 -13.80 -0.54
N ILE A 133 -1.96 -13.16 0.13
CA ILE A 133 -1.87 -12.97 1.58
C ILE A 133 -1.91 -14.31 2.29
N GLU A 134 -2.79 -15.20 1.85
CA GLU A 134 -2.92 -16.51 2.45
C GLU A 134 -1.63 -17.32 2.33
N ASN A 135 -1.00 -17.27 1.15
CA ASN A 135 0.26 -17.96 0.94
C ASN A 135 1.37 -17.42 1.85
N GLU A 136 1.39 -16.09 2.05
CA GLU A 136 2.44 -15.47 2.87
C GLU A 136 2.23 -15.72 4.36
N LEU A 137 0.98 -15.89 4.78
CA LEU A 137 0.67 -16.11 6.19
C LEU A 137 0.73 -17.58 6.57
N GLU A 138 0.72 -18.45 5.59
CA GLU A 138 0.68 -19.88 5.84
C GLU A 138 1.96 -20.32 6.56
N PRO A 139 1.84 -20.97 7.72
CA PRO A 139 3.03 -21.34 8.46
C PRO A 139 3.82 -22.40 7.70
N THR A 140 5.13 -22.27 7.76
CA THR A 140 6.00 -23.27 7.18
C THR A 140 5.95 -24.50 8.06
N ILE A 141 5.50 -25.60 7.51
CA ILE A 141 5.47 -26.87 8.23
C ILE A 141 6.76 -27.59 7.93
N VAL A 142 7.47 -27.84 8.99
CA VAL A 142 8.79 -28.45 8.85
C VAL A 142 8.76 -29.84 9.43
#